data_0fe892c4e75cb598401bcebeebceea5e
#
_entry.id   0fe892c4e75cb598401bcebeebceea5e
#
_cell.length_a   1.000
_cell.length_b   1.000
_cell.length_c   1.000
_cell.angle_alpha   90.00
_cell.angle_beta   90.00
_cell.angle_gamma   90.00
#
_symmetry.space_group_name_H-M   'P 1'
#
loop_
_entity.id
_entity.type
_entity.pdbx_description
1 polymer ?
#
loop_
_entity_poly.entity_id
_entity_poly.type
_entity_poly.pdbx_seq_one_letter_code
_entity_poly.pdbx_strand_id
1 'polypeptide(L)'
;SVKPFDTQAPFEPRVSALSAASQRILERLNVWDGIASRRASPYGEMQVWDGSGTGQIHFSAASVHADVLGHIVENRVVQDALLDRLHDCDIGLLANARLEQMRRSGDDWLLTLADGRQLRAPLVVAADGANSAVRKLTGTATREWDYLHHAIVTSVRTEQPHHKTAWQRFTDNGPLAFLPLERAGENWCSIVWSVTPKEAERLTALADEAFCRELEQAF
;
A
#
# COMPACT_ATOMS: atom_id res chain seq x y z
N SER A 1 13.07 -19.97 2.06
CA SER A 1 13.33 -19.37 0.73
C SER A 1 12.10 -18.57 0.32
N VAL A 2 12.31 -17.32 0.05
CA VAL A 2 11.27 -16.46 -0.56
C VAL A 2 11.02 -17.01 -1.97
N LYS A 3 9.76 -17.27 -2.33
CA LYS A 3 9.43 -17.71 -3.70
C LYS A 3 9.75 -16.58 -4.65
N PRO A 4 10.37 -16.84 -5.83
CA PRO A 4 10.58 -15.82 -6.84
C PRO A 4 9.26 -15.13 -7.19
N PHE A 5 9.32 -13.80 -7.41
CA PHE A 5 8.16 -13.05 -7.84
C PHE A 5 7.74 -13.48 -9.26
N ASP A 6 6.49 -13.86 -9.40
CA ASP A 6 5.90 -14.21 -10.70
C ASP A 6 5.21 -12.96 -11.29
N THR A 7 5.79 -12.41 -12.34
CA THR A 7 5.24 -11.23 -13.04
C THR A 7 3.89 -11.51 -13.73
N GLN A 8 3.55 -12.77 -13.96
CA GLN A 8 2.27 -13.18 -14.55
C GLN A 8 1.19 -13.47 -13.50
N ALA A 9 1.56 -13.56 -12.22
CA ALA A 9 0.58 -13.75 -11.16
C ALA A 9 -0.46 -12.62 -11.17
N PRO A 10 -1.71 -12.89 -10.76
CA PRO A 10 -2.72 -11.85 -10.56
C PRO A 10 -2.20 -10.72 -9.67
N PHE A 11 -2.68 -9.51 -9.92
CA PHE A 11 -2.36 -8.38 -9.04
C PHE A 11 -2.90 -8.62 -7.64
N GLU A 12 -2.09 -8.29 -6.64
CA GLU A 12 -2.59 -8.27 -5.28
C GLU A 12 -3.44 -7.01 -5.02
N PRO A 13 -4.51 -7.13 -4.22
CA PRO A 13 -5.39 -5.99 -3.97
C PRO A 13 -4.66 -4.81 -3.32
N ARG A 14 -3.69 -5.06 -2.44
CA ARG A 14 -3.00 -4.00 -1.72
C ARG A 14 -1.87 -3.40 -2.53
N VAL A 15 -2.08 -2.15 -2.94
CA VAL A 15 -1.07 -1.32 -3.62
C VAL A 15 -0.75 -0.07 -2.80
N SER A 16 0.38 0.54 -3.10
CA SER A 16 0.79 1.84 -2.59
C SER A 16 1.16 2.76 -3.74
N ALA A 17 0.74 4.02 -3.67
CA ALA A 17 1.21 5.07 -4.55
C ALA A 17 2.53 5.61 -3.98
N LEU A 18 3.65 5.21 -4.56
CA LEU A 18 4.98 5.66 -4.17
C LEU A 18 5.30 6.98 -4.88
N SER A 19 5.48 8.04 -4.10
CA SER A 19 5.90 9.34 -4.63
C SER A 19 7.37 9.33 -5.05
N ALA A 20 7.81 10.34 -5.80
CA ALA A 20 9.22 10.52 -6.15
C ALA A 20 10.14 10.63 -4.91
N ALA A 21 9.64 11.12 -3.78
CA ALA A 21 10.39 11.14 -2.52
C ALA A 21 10.59 9.73 -1.95
N SER A 22 9.54 8.90 -1.96
CA SER A 22 9.60 7.50 -1.54
C SER A 22 10.54 6.69 -2.45
N GLN A 23 10.46 6.92 -3.76
CA GLN A 23 11.37 6.29 -4.73
C GLN A 23 12.83 6.61 -4.41
N ARG A 24 13.18 7.89 -4.20
CA ARG A 24 14.56 8.29 -3.86
C ARG A 24 15.07 7.65 -2.56
N ILE A 25 14.21 7.42 -1.58
CA ILE A 25 14.59 6.69 -0.37
C ILE A 25 14.93 5.24 -0.71
N LEU A 26 14.08 4.58 -1.51
CA LEU A 26 14.29 3.19 -1.93
C LEU A 26 15.51 3.03 -2.85
N GLU A 27 15.82 4.02 -3.70
CA GLU A 27 17.06 4.09 -4.48
C GLU A 27 18.31 4.15 -3.59
N ARG A 28 18.31 5.03 -2.59
CA ARG A 28 19.42 5.14 -1.61
C ARG A 28 19.63 3.88 -0.79
N LEU A 29 18.58 3.09 -0.59
CA LEU A 29 18.64 1.80 0.07
C LEU A 29 19.05 0.66 -0.89
N ASN A 30 19.24 0.94 -2.18
CA ASN A 30 19.46 -0.04 -3.25
C ASN A 30 18.35 -1.09 -3.33
N VAL A 31 17.08 -0.65 -3.20
CA VAL A 31 15.88 -1.49 -3.25
C VAL A 31 15.06 -1.23 -4.50
N TRP A 32 15.16 0.00 -5.06
CA TRP A 32 14.29 0.44 -6.16
C TRP A 32 14.39 -0.42 -7.41
N ASP A 33 15.59 -0.82 -7.83
CA ASP A 33 15.78 -1.68 -9.00
C ASP A 33 15.08 -3.03 -8.84
N GLY A 34 15.09 -3.57 -7.64
CA GLY A 34 14.35 -4.79 -7.29
C GLY A 34 12.82 -4.61 -7.40
N ILE A 35 12.29 -3.44 -7.09
CA ILE A 35 10.88 -3.09 -7.26
C ILE A 35 10.55 -2.92 -8.74
N ALA A 36 11.32 -2.09 -9.44
CA ALA A 36 11.09 -1.74 -10.84
C ALA A 36 11.18 -2.95 -11.77
N SER A 37 12.15 -3.86 -11.53
CA SER A 37 12.31 -5.09 -12.32
C SER A 37 11.19 -6.11 -12.10
N ARG A 38 10.45 -6.01 -11.02
CA ARG A 38 9.27 -6.86 -10.77
C ARG A 38 8.03 -6.25 -11.40
N ARG A 39 7.44 -5.25 -10.74
CA ARG A 39 6.21 -4.61 -11.23
C ARG A 39 6.02 -3.26 -10.53
N ALA A 40 6.26 -2.18 -11.27
CA ALA A 40 5.99 -0.81 -10.81
C ALA A 40 5.28 -0.07 -11.95
N SER A 41 4.09 0.43 -11.71
CA SER A 41 3.25 1.09 -12.71
C SER A 41 3.38 2.60 -12.59
N PRO A 42 4.12 3.28 -13.48
CA PRO A 42 4.25 4.73 -13.42
C PRO A 42 2.94 5.43 -13.76
N TYR A 43 2.67 6.55 -13.10
CA TYR A 43 1.59 7.46 -13.49
C TYR A 43 2.11 8.88 -13.59
N GLY A 44 1.75 9.55 -14.67
CA GLY A 44 2.13 10.93 -14.96
C GLY A 44 1.02 11.93 -14.75
N GLU A 45 -0.21 11.44 -14.65
CA GLU A 45 -1.40 12.27 -14.55
C GLU A 45 -2.26 11.81 -13.36
N MET A 46 -2.93 12.76 -12.71
CA MET A 46 -3.95 12.50 -11.70
C MET A 46 -5.12 13.41 -11.92
N GLN A 47 -6.30 12.84 -12.11
CA GLN A 47 -7.55 13.53 -12.28
C GLN A 47 -8.47 13.25 -11.10
N VAL A 48 -8.94 14.31 -10.44
CA VAL A 48 -9.84 14.23 -9.30
C VAL A 48 -11.05 15.11 -9.58
N TRP A 49 -12.27 14.61 -9.35
CA TRP A 49 -13.47 15.42 -9.55
C TRP A 49 -14.57 15.08 -8.53
N ASP A 50 -15.46 16.03 -8.35
CA ASP A 50 -16.67 15.87 -7.58
C ASP A 50 -17.75 15.21 -8.46
N GLY A 51 -18.35 14.11 -7.97
CA GLY A 51 -19.38 13.36 -8.68
C GLY A 51 -20.72 14.09 -8.83
N SER A 52 -21.02 15.01 -7.93
CA SER A 52 -22.29 15.76 -7.88
C SER A 52 -22.11 17.23 -8.25
N GLY A 53 -20.90 17.77 -8.19
CA GLY A 53 -20.55 19.16 -8.44
C GLY A 53 -19.74 19.37 -9.71
N THR A 54 -19.18 20.57 -9.84
CA THR A 54 -18.33 21.00 -10.96
C THR A 54 -16.85 21.05 -10.58
N GLY A 55 -16.52 20.71 -9.34
CA GLY A 55 -15.14 20.76 -8.83
C GLY A 55 -14.28 19.70 -9.48
N GLN A 56 -13.12 20.12 -10.00
CA GLN A 56 -12.12 19.20 -10.53
C GLN A 56 -10.71 19.73 -10.29
N ILE A 57 -9.77 18.80 -10.10
CA ILE A 57 -8.34 19.10 -9.97
C ILE A 57 -7.58 18.14 -10.88
N HIS A 58 -6.63 18.68 -11.62
CA HIS A 58 -5.74 17.93 -12.48
C HIS A 58 -4.28 18.17 -12.08
N PHE A 59 -3.53 17.09 -11.89
CA PHE A 59 -2.09 17.13 -11.67
C PHE A 59 -1.39 16.45 -12.83
N SER A 60 -0.36 17.09 -13.37
CA SER A 60 0.46 16.55 -14.43
C SER A 60 1.94 16.59 -14.03
N ALA A 61 2.66 15.52 -14.27
CA ALA A 61 4.11 15.45 -14.08
C ALA A 61 4.83 16.51 -14.92
N ALA A 62 4.33 16.78 -16.13
CA ALA A 62 4.88 17.80 -17.01
C ALA A 62 4.82 19.21 -16.40
N SER A 63 3.78 19.52 -15.61
CA SER A 63 3.63 20.83 -14.96
C SER A 63 4.70 21.12 -13.90
N VAL A 64 5.34 20.08 -13.37
CA VAL A 64 6.41 20.15 -12.37
C VAL A 64 7.75 19.68 -12.94
N HIS A 65 7.88 19.56 -14.27
CA HIS A 65 9.08 19.11 -14.97
C HIS A 65 9.62 17.76 -14.47
N ALA A 66 8.71 16.84 -14.19
CA ALA A 66 9.01 15.47 -13.78
C ALA A 66 8.56 14.48 -14.87
N ASP A 67 9.18 13.30 -14.92
CA ASP A 67 8.78 12.24 -15.85
C ASP A 67 7.49 11.54 -15.39
N VAL A 68 7.31 11.44 -14.07
CA VAL A 68 6.16 10.81 -13.43
C VAL A 68 5.78 11.52 -12.13
N LEU A 69 4.53 11.44 -11.71
CA LEU A 69 4.08 11.84 -10.38
C LEU A 69 4.46 10.79 -9.32
N GLY A 70 4.51 9.54 -9.73
CA GLY A 70 4.85 8.42 -8.87
C GLY A 70 4.61 7.07 -9.54
N HIS A 71 4.60 6.03 -8.72
CA HIS A 71 4.38 4.66 -9.16
C HIS A 71 3.34 3.97 -8.28
N ILE A 72 2.42 3.24 -8.90
CA ILE A 72 1.53 2.33 -8.20
C ILE A 72 2.24 0.98 -8.12
N VAL A 73 2.46 0.51 -6.90
CA VAL A 73 3.23 -0.72 -6.64
C VAL A 73 2.49 -1.59 -5.63
N GLU A 74 2.41 -2.88 -5.91
CA GLU A 74 1.87 -3.85 -4.94
C GLU A 74 2.75 -3.89 -3.69
N ASN A 75 2.13 -3.92 -2.52
CA ASN A 75 2.88 -3.93 -1.26
C ASN A 75 3.80 -5.15 -1.14
N ARG A 76 3.40 -6.29 -1.71
CA ARG A 76 4.22 -7.50 -1.79
C ARG A 76 5.51 -7.26 -2.56
N VAL A 77 5.46 -6.56 -3.70
CA VAL A 77 6.65 -6.25 -4.51
C VAL A 77 7.67 -5.45 -3.72
N VAL A 78 7.20 -4.46 -2.96
CA VAL A 78 8.06 -3.65 -2.07
C VAL A 78 8.66 -4.52 -0.96
N GLN A 79 7.85 -5.38 -0.34
CA GLN A 79 8.30 -6.28 0.72
C GLN A 79 9.35 -7.28 0.22
N ASP A 80 9.11 -7.92 -0.93
CA ASP A 80 10.04 -8.88 -1.53
C ASP A 80 11.39 -8.23 -1.84
N ALA A 81 11.39 -7.04 -2.46
CA ALA A 81 12.61 -6.31 -2.77
C ALA A 81 13.38 -5.87 -1.50
N LEU A 82 12.66 -5.48 -0.45
CA LEU A 82 13.26 -5.16 0.85
C LEU A 82 13.85 -6.42 1.52
N LEU A 83 13.18 -7.56 1.44
CA LEU A 83 13.69 -8.83 1.98
C LEU A 83 14.94 -9.29 1.25
N ASP A 84 14.98 -9.19 -0.08
CA ASP A 84 16.20 -9.49 -0.85
C ASP A 84 17.34 -8.60 -0.38
N ARG A 85 17.10 -7.30 -0.24
CA ARG A 85 18.11 -6.36 0.23
C ARG A 85 18.59 -6.67 1.66
N LEU A 86 17.70 -7.10 2.55
CA LEU A 86 18.08 -7.54 3.90
C LEU A 86 19.00 -8.76 3.88
N HIS A 87 18.78 -9.71 2.97
CA HIS A 87 19.66 -10.87 2.80
C HIS A 87 21.07 -10.48 2.33
N ASP A 88 21.20 -9.40 1.57
CA ASP A 88 22.49 -8.88 1.09
C ASP A 88 23.22 -8.01 2.13
N CYS A 89 22.56 -7.69 3.23
CA CYS A 89 23.13 -6.91 4.33
C CYS A 89 23.49 -7.80 5.51
N ASP A 90 24.49 -7.40 6.29
CA ASP A 90 24.80 -8.04 7.57
C ASP A 90 23.79 -7.63 8.66
N ILE A 91 22.53 -8.01 8.44
CA ILE A 91 21.41 -7.72 9.34
C ILE A 91 20.77 -9.04 9.76
N GLY A 92 20.73 -9.28 11.07
CA GLY A 92 20.06 -10.45 11.63
C GLY A 92 18.54 -10.34 11.51
N LEU A 93 17.92 -11.22 10.73
CA LEU A 93 16.46 -11.32 10.60
C LEU A 93 15.94 -12.47 11.49
N LEU A 94 15.13 -12.13 12.47
CA LEU A 94 14.44 -13.09 13.34
C LEU A 94 12.97 -13.23 12.89
N ALA A 95 12.72 -14.16 11.97
CA ALA A 95 11.36 -14.46 11.53
C ALA A 95 10.59 -15.20 12.66
N ASN A 96 9.25 -15.04 12.67
CA ASN A 96 8.35 -15.66 13.65
C ASN A 96 8.69 -15.32 15.13
N ALA A 97 9.34 -14.19 15.35
CA ALA A 97 9.70 -13.70 16.68
C ALA A 97 8.62 -12.73 17.20
N ARG A 98 7.80 -13.17 18.16
CA ARG A 98 6.80 -12.36 18.81
C ARG A 98 7.37 -11.74 20.07
N LEU A 99 7.38 -10.40 20.16
CA LEU A 99 7.76 -9.68 21.38
C LEU A 99 6.67 -9.85 22.44
N GLU A 100 7.05 -10.26 23.64
CA GLU A 100 6.15 -10.47 24.77
C GLU A 100 6.37 -9.46 25.89
N GLN A 101 7.64 -9.13 26.18
CA GLN A 101 7.98 -8.16 27.21
C GLN A 101 9.11 -7.24 26.75
N MET A 102 9.10 -6.04 27.30
CA MET A 102 10.08 -5.01 27.02
C MET A 102 10.32 -4.19 28.29
N ARG A 103 11.58 -4.02 28.69
CA ARG A 103 11.93 -3.21 29.87
C ARG A 103 13.29 -2.56 29.72
N ARG A 104 13.52 -1.48 30.43
CA ARG A 104 14.84 -0.87 30.56
C ARG A 104 15.74 -1.71 31.45
N SER A 105 17.02 -1.79 31.09
CA SER A 105 18.07 -2.48 31.81
C SER A 105 19.37 -1.67 31.70
N GLY A 106 19.58 -0.72 32.59
CA GLY A 106 20.60 0.32 32.42
C GLY A 106 20.30 1.21 31.22
N ASP A 107 21.27 1.40 30.34
CA ASP A 107 21.11 2.23 29.13
C ASP A 107 20.45 1.48 27.97
N ASP A 108 20.27 0.17 28.13
CA ASP A 108 19.71 -0.70 27.08
C ASP A 108 18.24 -1.04 27.32
N TRP A 109 17.61 -1.53 26.27
CA TRP A 109 16.35 -2.26 26.30
C TRP A 109 16.61 -3.76 26.37
N LEU A 110 15.93 -4.44 27.25
CA LEU A 110 15.82 -5.90 27.28
C LEU A 110 14.46 -6.30 26.73
N LEU A 111 14.48 -7.10 25.66
CA LEU A 111 13.32 -7.63 24.96
C LEU A 111 13.22 -9.13 25.27
N THR A 112 12.05 -9.59 25.66
CA THR A 112 11.79 -11.03 25.83
C THR A 112 10.79 -11.48 24.77
N LEU A 113 11.17 -12.48 24.00
CA LEU A 113 10.33 -13.08 22.98
C LEU A 113 9.45 -14.18 23.58
N ALA A 114 8.34 -14.51 22.91
CA ALA A 114 7.40 -15.55 23.36
C ALA A 114 8.01 -16.96 23.45
N ASP A 115 9.11 -17.22 22.78
CA ASP A 115 9.87 -18.46 22.84
C ASP A 115 10.95 -18.46 23.95
N GLY A 116 10.99 -17.43 24.78
CA GLY A 116 11.92 -17.27 25.90
C GLY A 116 13.28 -16.66 25.54
N ARG A 117 13.58 -16.45 24.25
CA ARG A 117 14.82 -15.75 23.84
C ARG A 117 14.81 -14.31 24.35
N GLN A 118 15.99 -13.82 24.70
CA GLN A 118 16.17 -12.44 25.12
C GLN A 118 17.12 -11.72 24.16
N LEU A 119 16.77 -10.47 23.84
CA LEU A 119 17.57 -9.57 23.02
C LEU A 119 17.87 -8.31 23.83
N ARG A 120 19.03 -7.74 23.61
CA ARG A 120 19.45 -6.49 24.26
C ARG A 120 19.91 -5.50 23.20
N ALA A 121 19.42 -4.25 23.28
CA ALA A 121 19.77 -3.21 22.34
C ALA A 121 19.69 -1.83 23.00
N PRO A 122 20.58 -0.88 22.66
CA PRO A 122 20.50 0.49 23.15
C PRO A 122 19.30 1.26 22.54
N LEU A 123 18.86 0.87 21.34
CA LEU A 123 17.73 1.46 20.65
C LEU A 123 16.79 0.37 20.13
N VAL A 124 15.49 0.62 20.26
CA VAL A 124 14.44 -0.19 19.66
C VAL A 124 13.53 0.71 18.82
N VAL A 125 13.35 0.35 17.55
CA VAL A 125 12.45 1.05 16.63
C VAL A 125 11.19 0.22 16.45
N ALA A 126 10.04 0.74 16.90
CA ALA A 126 8.75 0.10 16.71
C ALA A 126 8.22 0.41 15.31
N ALA A 127 8.27 -0.56 14.40
CA ALA A 127 7.74 -0.50 13.05
C ALA A 127 6.69 -1.59 12.79
N ASP A 128 5.94 -1.97 13.85
CA ASP A 128 5.03 -3.10 13.92
C ASP A 128 3.55 -2.73 13.63
N GLY A 129 3.34 -1.57 13.00
CA GLY A 129 2.08 -1.17 12.38
C GLY A 129 0.98 -0.69 13.33
N ALA A 130 -0.25 -0.62 12.81
CA ALA A 130 -1.40 -0.03 13.52
C ALA A 130 -1.71 -0.71 14.86
N ASN A 131 -1.52 -2.02 14.95
CA ASN A 131 -1.77 -2.81 16.16
C ASN A 131 -0.51 -3.02 17.03
N SER A 132 0.45 -2.11 16.96
CA SER A 132 1.76 -2.19 17.59
C SER A 132 1.75 -2.80 18.99
N ALA A 133 2.47 -3.91 19.13
CA ALA A 133 2.71 -4.55 20.43
C ALA A 133 3.66 -3.69 21.28
N VAL A 134 4.67 -3.09 20.66
CA VAL A 134 5.62 -2.21 21.34
C VAL A 134 4.91 -1.02 21.95
N ARG A 135 4.00 -0.37 21.21
CA ARG A 135 3.19 0.74 21.72
C ARG A 135 2.40 0.35 22.97
N LYS A 136 1.79 -0.84 22.97
CA LYS A 136 1.05 -1.36 24.13
C LYS A 136 1.97 -1.63 25.33
N LEU A 137 3.14 -2.26 25.08
CA LEU A 137 4.11 -2.59 26.12
C LEU A 137 4.75 -1.34 26.76
N THR A 138 4.90 -0.27 26.01
CA THR A 138 5.45 1.01 26.52
C THR A 138 4.39 1.92 27.16
N GLY A 139 3.11 1.53 27.12
CA GLY A 139 2.04 2.37 27.63
C GLY A 139 1.84 3.67 26.84
N THR A 140 2.32 3.75 25.59
CA THR A 140 2.15 4.94 24.76
C THR A 140 0.69 5.13 24.40
N ALA A 141 0.13 6.27 24.83
CA ALA A 141 -1.27 6.59 24.57
C ALA A 141 -1.52 6.83 23.08
N THR A 142 -2.68 6.39 22.60
CA THR A 142 -3.19 6.66 21.26
C THR A 142 -4.51 7.42 21.35
N ARG A 143 -4.77 8.23 20.34
CA ARG A 143 -6.07 8.82 20.11
C ARG A 143 -6.66 8.17 18.87
N GLU A 144 -7.83 7.56 19.01
CA GLU A 144 -8.47 6.79 17.94
C GLU A 144 -9.88 7.35 17.70
N TRP A 145 -10.28 7.39 16.43
CA TRP A 145 -11.64 7.70 16.00
C TRP A 145 -11.92 6.97 14.69
N ASP A 146 -13.17 6.62 14.48
CA ASP A 146 -13.63 5.94 13.27
C ASP A 146 -14.12 6.97 12.26
N TYR A 147 -13.78 6.79 10.98
CA TYR A 147 -14.32 7.58 9.87
C TYR A 147 -15.68 7.07 9.39
N LEU A 148 -16.15 5.94 9.93
CA LEU A 148 -17.38 5.25 9.53
C LEU A 148 -17.41 4.91 8.03
N HIS A 149 -16.25 4.58 7.48
CA HIS A 149 -16.08 4.13 6.11
C HIS A 149 -15.21 2.88 6.06
N HIS A 150 -15.55 1.98 5.13
CA HIS A 150 -14.74 0.83 4.76
C HIS A 150 -14.23 1.01 3.33
N ALA A 151 -12.97 0.69 3.09
CA ALA A 151 -12.38 0.68 1.76
C ALA A 151 -12.45 -0.72 1.15
N ILE A 152 -13.19 -0.86 0.05
CA ILE A 152 -13.12 -2.05 -0.81
C ILE A 152 -11.90 -1.86 -1.71
N VAL A 153 -11.00 -2.84 -1.70
CA VAL A 153 -9.78 -2.82 -2.51
C VAL A 153 -9.74 -4.08 -3.37
N THR A 154 -9.65 -3.89 -4.68
CA THR A 154 -9.58 -4.98 -5.66
C THR A 154 -8.84 -4.54 -6.91
N SER A 155 -8.61 -5.44 -7.86
CA SER A 155 -8.06 -5.12 -9.18
C SER A 155 -9.05 -5.52 -10.26
N VAL A 156 -9.25 -4.65 -11.24
CA VAL A 156 -10.16 -4.88 -12.36
C VAL A 156 -9.43 -4.67 -13.69
N ARG A 157 -9.86 -5.40 -14.72
CA ARG A 157 -9.47 -5.14 -16.10
C ARG A 157 -10.50 -4.20 -16.72
N THR A 158 -10.03 -3.10 -17.31
CA THR A 158 -10.88 -2.10 -17.94
C THR A 158 -10.88 -2.26 -19.45
N GLU A 159 -11.97 -1.86 -20.10
CA GLU A 159 -12.05 -1.82 -21.57
C GLU A 159 -11.18 -0.72 -22.15
N GLN A 160 -11.22 0.44 -21.49
CA GLN A 160 -10.44 1.61 -21.91
C GLN A 160 -9.06 1.63 -21.23
N PRO A 161 -8.02 2.08 -21.93
CA PRO A 161 -6.70 2.25 -21.33
C PRO A 161 -6.71 3.39 -20.30
N HIS A 162 -6.01 3.17 -19.21
CA HIS A 162 -5.88 4.17 -18.14
C HIS A 162 -4.94 5.36 -18.49
N HIS A 163 -4.18 5.29 -19.58
CA HIS A 163 -3.25 6.34 -20.04
C HIS A 163 -2.25 6.82 -18.97
N LYS A 164 -1.82 5.93 -18.06
CA LYS A 164 -0.97 6.27 -16.91
C LYS A 164 -1.53 7.38 -16.04
N THR A 165 -2.85 7.43 -15.92
CA THR A 165 -3.59 8.40 -15.13
C THR A 165 -4.20 7.73 -13.92
N ALA A 166 -3.98 8.31 -12.74
CA ALA A 166 -4.72 7.97 -11.53
C ALA A 166 -6.02 8.77 -11.51
N TRP A 167 -7.14 8.08 -11.48
CA TRP A 167 -8.48 8.68 -11.49
C TRP A 167 -9.11 8.60 -10.13
N GLN A 168 -9.78 9.68 -9.67
CA GLN A 168 -10.54 9.67 -8.43
C GLN A 168 -11.80 10.49 -8.55
N ARG A 169 -12.93 9.88 -8.25
CA ARG A 169 -14.22 10.51 -8.13
C ARG A 169 -14.67 10.57 -6.68
N PHE A 170 -15.09 11.74 -6.22
CA PHE A 170 -15.81 11.86 -4.95
C PHE A 170 -17.29 11.61 -5.20
N THR A 171 -17.80 10.50 -4.71
CA THR A 171 -19.22 10.14 -4.75
C THR A 171 -19.92 10.55 -3.44
N ASP A 172 -21.23 10.55 -3.41
CA ASP A 172 -22.02 10.85 -2.20
C ASP A 172 -21.71 9.88 -1.04
N ASN A 173 -21.25 8.67 -1.35
CA ASN A 173 -20.91 7.63 -0.37
C ASN A 173 -19.42 7.57 -0.01
N GLY A 174 -18.59 8.38 -0.66
CA GLY A 174 -17.15 8.43 -0.44
C GLY A 174 -16.33 8.36 -1.73
N PRO A 175 -14.99 8.45 -1.65
CA PRO A 175 -14.14 8.47 -2.82
C PRO A 175 -14.01 7.08 -3.47
N LEU A 176 -14.02 7.08 -4.81
CA LEU A 176 -13.71 5.95 -5.67
C LEU A 176 -12.50 6.29 -6.53
N ALA A 177 -11.44 5.46 -6.43
CA ALA A 177 -10.22 5.65 -7.21
C ALA A 177 -9.92 4.46 -8.12
N PHE A 178 -9.44 4.76 -9.33
CA PHE A 178 -8.87 3.82 -10.29
C PHE A 178 -7.39 4.17 -10.45
N LEU A 179 -6.53 3.29 -9.96
CA LEU A 179 -5.08 3.47 -9.98
C LEU A 179 -4.47 2.58 -11.07
N PRO A 180 -3.68 3.15 -11.99
CA PRO A 180 -3.16 2.41 -13.14
C PRO A 180 -2.22 1.29 -12.72
N LEU A 181 -2.41 0.10 -13.28
CA LEU A 181 -1.55 -1.05 -13.13
C LEU A 181 -1.06 -1.51 -14.50
N GLU A 182 0.25 -1.60 -14.68
CA GLU A 182 0.83 -2.03 -15.95
C GLU A 182 1.04 -3.54 -16.01
N ARG A 183 0.43 -4.13 -17.02
CA ARG A 183 0.73 -5.48 -17.53
C ARG A 183 0.69 -5.40 -19.06
N ALA A 184 1.70 -5.94 -19.70
CA ALA A 184 1.83 -5.85 -21.17
C ALA A 184 0.56 -6.35 -21.89
N GLY A 185 -0.01 -5.50 -22.75
CA GLY A 185 -1.19 -5.81 -23.56
C GLY A 185 -2.53 -5.80 -22.82
N GLU A 186 -2.57 -5.41 -21.55
CA GLU A 186 -3.78 -5.39 -20.75
C GLU A 186 -3.98 -4.07 -20.02
N ASN A 187 -5.24 -3.67 -19.83
CA ASN A 187 -5.62 -2.47 -19.10
C ASN A 187 -6.11 -2.88 -17.70
N TRP A 188 -5.27 -2.71 -16.70
CA TRP A 188 -5.61 -3.02 -15.32
C TRP A 188 -5.63 -1.77 -14.45
N CYS A 189 -6.57 -1.75 -13.51
CA CYS A 189 -6.59 -0.73 -12.46
C CYS A 189 -6.77 -1.39 -11.09
N SER A 190 -6.07 -0.88 -10.10
CA SER A 190 -6.42 -1.14 -8.71
C SER A 190 -7.54 -0.18 -8.31
N ILE A 191 -8.58 -0.73 -7.71
CA ILE A 191 -9.73 0.01 -7.22
C ILE A 191 -9.59 0.23 -5.72
N VAL A 192 -9.82 1.47 -5.29
CA VAL A 192 -10.00 1.81 -3.89
C VAL A 192 -11.34 2.55 -3.78
N TRP A 193 -12.34 1.88 -3.24
CA TRP A 193 -13.69 2.42 -3.11
C TRP A 193 -14.09 2.53 -1.65
N SER A 194 -14.07 3.75 -1.12
CA SER A 194 -14.47 4.01 0.26
C SER A 194 -15.98 4.25 0.30
N VAL A 195 -16.67 3.46 1.11
CA VAL A 195 -18.13 3.52 1.28
C VAL A 195 -18.51 3.31 2.74
N THR A 196 -19.78 3.54 3.09
CA THR A 196 -20.27 3.22 4.44
C THR A 196 -20.15 1.71 4.74
N PRO A 197 -20.03 1.29 6.01
CA PRO A 197 -19.89 -0.13 6.36
C PRO A 197 -20.99 -1.01 5.77
N LYS A 198 -22.24 -0.55 5.83
CA LYS A 198 -23.40 -1.27 5.26
C LYS A 198 -23.29 -1.46 3.75
N GLU A 199 -22.82 -0.43 3.05
CA GLU A 199 -22.64 -0.49 1.61
C GLU A 199 -21.46 -1.38 1.23
N ALA A 200 -20.39 -1.36 2.02
CA ALA A 200 -19.27 -2.29 1.84
C ALA A 200 -19.70 -3.76 1.97
N GLU A 201 -20.52 -4.08 2.97
CA GLU A 201 -21.10 -5.42 3.13
C GLU A 201 -21.95 -5.81 1.93
N ARG A 202 -22.81 -4.91 1.44
CA ARG A 202 -23.66 -5.15 0.26
C ARG A 202 -22.83 -5.43 -0.98
N LEU A 203 -21.86 -4.56 -1.28
CA LEU A 203 -21.03 -4.65 -2.47
C LEU A 203 -20.11 -5.88 -2.46
N THR A 204 -19.52 -6.22 -1.32
CA THR A 204 -18.64 -7.38 -1.20
C THR A 204 -19.38 -8.73 -1.22
N ALA A 205 -20.69 -8.73 -1.00
CA ALA A 205 -21.54 -9.92 -1.14
C ALA A 205 -22.01 -10.17 -2.58
N LEU A 206 -21.77 -9.24 -3.52
CA LEU A 206 -22.14 -9.40 -4.92
C LEU A 206 -21.23 -10.41 -5.65
N ALA A 207 -21.77 -11.07 -6.66
CA ALA A 207 -20.95 -11.76 -7.65
C ALA A 207 -20.17 -10.73 -8.51
N ASP A 208 -19.03 -11.15 -9.07
CA ASP A 208 -18.09 -10.27 -9.78
C ASP A 208 -18.75 -9.41 -10.87
N GLU A 209 -19.64 -10.02 -11.70
CA GLU A 209 -20.33 -9.28 -12.76
C GLU A 209 -21.30 -8.22 -12.21
N ALA A 210 -21.94 -8.49 -11.06
CA ALA A 210 -22.83 -7.55 -10.42
C ALA A 210 -22.03 -6.42 -9.76
N PHE A 211 -20.90 -6.74 -9.14
CA PHE A 211 -19.98 -5.77 -8.59
C PHE A 211 -19.42 -4.85 -9.68
N CYS A 212 -19.00 -5.39 -10.83
CA CYS A 212 -18.50 -4.58 -11.95
C CYS A 212 -19.57 -3.60 -12.46
N ARG A 213 -20.85 -4.02 -12.57
CA ARG A 213 -21.94 -3.09 -12.96
C ARG A 213 -22.15 -1.95 -11.95
N GLU A 214 -22.09 -2.24 -10.66
CA GLU A 214 -22.16 -1.19 -9.61
C GLU A 214 -20.97 -0.23 -9.71
N LEU A 215 -19.77 -0.78 -9.97
CA LEU A 215 -18.55 0.00 -10.13
C LEU A 215 -18.63 0.94 -11.35
N GLU A 216 -19.11 0.44 -12.50
CA GLU A 216 -19.32 1.23 -13.72
C GLU A 216 -20.33 2.38 -13.51
N GLN A 217 -21.41 2.14 -12.75
CA GLN A 217 -22.39 3.19 -12.44
C GLN A 217 -21.85 4.24 -11.47
N ALA A 218 -20.93 3.84 -10.58
CA ALA A 218 -20.35 4.73 -9.59
C ALA A 218 -19.19 5.58 -10.13
N PHE A 219 -18.59 5.19 -11.26
CA PHE A 219 -17.46 5.88 -11.89
C PHE A 219 -17.87 6.64 -13.14
#